data_a60b864133f2b30c448bae13c1ec5bcc
#
_entry.id   a60b864133f2b30c448bae13c1ec5bcc
#
_cell.length_a   1.000
_cell.length_b   1.000
_cell.length_c   1.000
_cell.angle_alpha   90.00
_cell.angle_beta   90.00
_cell.angle_gamma   90.00
#
_symmetry.space_group_name_H-M   'P 1'
#
loop_
_entity.id
_entity.type
_entity.pdbx_description
1 polymer ?
#
loop_
_entity_poly.entity_id
_entity_poly.type
_entity_poly.pdbx_seq_one_letter_code
_entity_poly.pdbx_strand_id
1 'polypeptide(L)'
;LLAIMSARWKLESPQKGLIYKYASIPRLYQGTQSVSLIEIDPGAGLKVDIAVSGEMKETSRIASEHRGIAAINGSYFDMKRGNSVCFLKVGNQVVDTTTLSECKLRVTGAMHVHKGKIKLIPWSRQIEKEYKGETGIVLASGPLMLKDGQICDWNSCGTNFIRTKHPRSAVATTKE
;
A
#
# COMPACT_ATOMS: atom_id res chain seq x y z
N LEU A 1 19.34 -8.46 7.00
CA LEU A 1 18.49 -9.65 7.18
C LEU A 1 18.55 -10.15 8.64
N LEU A 2 19.74 -10.42 9.19
CA LEU A 2 19.91 -10.92 10.57
C LEU A 2 19.22 -10.02 11.63
N ALA A 3 19.32 -8.70 11.51
CA ALA A 3 18.68 -7.78 12.45
C ALA A 3 17.14 -7.90 12.49
N ILE A 4 16.53 -8.22 11.37
CA ILE A 4 15.07 -8.44 11.27
C ILE A 4 14.70 -9.81 11.83
N MET A 5 15.50 -10.83 11.53
CA MET A 5 15.26 -12.20 12.02
C MET A 5 15.44 -12.32 13.54
N SER A 6 16.36 -11.55 14.15
CA SER A 6 16.60 -11.51 15.60
C SER A 6 15.72 -10.49 16.34
N ALA A 7 14.85 -9.77 15.66
CA ALA A 7 13.99 -8.78 16.27
C ALA A 7 12.99 -9.44 17.23
N ARG A 8 12.74 -8.78 18.37
CA ARG A 8 11.69 -9.19 19.31
C ARG A 8 10.37 -8.57 18.85
N TRP A 9 9.55 -9.38 18.22
CA TRP A 9 8.23 -8.98 17.77
C TRP A 9 7.21 -9.09 18.90
N LYS A 10 6.46 -8.02 19.13
CA LYS A 10 5.20 -8.08 19.87
C LYS A 10 4.12 -8.51 18.90
N LEU A 11 3.25 -9.43 19.31
CA LEU A 11 2.18 -9.99 18.49
C LEU A 11 0.84 -9.78 19.18
N GLU A 12 -0.15 -9.38 18.41
CA GLU A 12 -1.53 -9.28 18.82
C GLU A 12 -2.41 -9.91 17.73
N SER A 13 -3.46 -10.61 18.13
CA SER A 13 -4.45 -11.19 17.20
C SER A 13 -5.83 -10.65 17.55
N PRO A 14 -6.20 -9.47 17.02
CA PRO A 14 -7.49 -8.85 17.31
C PRO A 14 -8.68 -9.72 16.93
N GLN A 15 -8.52 -10.54 15.90
CA GLN A 15 -9.52 -11.54 15.51
C GLN A 15 -8.87 -12.66 14.68
N LYS A 16 -9.59 -13.75 14.49
CA LYS A 16 -9.14 -14.90 13.69
C LYS A 16 -8.74 -14.45 12.28
N GLY A 17 -7.55 -14.85 11.84
CA GLY A 17 -7.01 -14.52 10.53
C GLY A 17 -6.39 -13.12 10.39
N LEU A 18 -6.30 -12.37 11.49
CA LEU A 18 -5.63 -11.07 11.52
C LEU A 18 -4.56 -11.09 12.61
N ILE A 19 -3.32 -10.84 12.23
CA ILE A 19 -2.19 -10.75 13.15
C ILE A 19 -1.54 -9.38 12.96
N TYR A 20 -1.38 -8.66 14.06
CA TYR A 20 -0.58 -7.45 14.13
C TYR A 20 0.75 -7.77 14.80
N LYS A 21 1.85 -7.37 14.16
CA LYS A 21 3.20 -7.52 14.68
C LYS A 21 3.88 -6.15 14.73
N TYR A 22 4.59 -5.90 15.81
CA TYR A 22 5.37 -4.68 15.97
C TYR A 22 6.76 -4.99 16.52
N ALA A 23 7.77 -4.36 15.97
CA ALA A 23 9.13 -4.42 16.49
C ALA A 23 9.84 -3.08 16.35
N SER A 24 10.66 -2.74 17.36
CA SER A 24 11.66 -1.69 17.28
C SER A 24 13.03 -2.34 17.05
N ILE A 25 13.63 -2.10 15.90
CA ILE A 25 14.85 -2.77 15.46
C ILE A 25 16.00 -1.77 15.49
N PRO A 26 16.90 -1.85 16.47
CA PRO A 26 18.03 -0.94 16.56
C PRO A 26 19.06 -1.24 15.48
N ARG A 27 19.77 -0.21 15.05
CA ARG A 27 20.87 -0.29 14.07
C ARG A 27 20.47 -0.86 12.68
N LEU A 28 19.17 -0.87 12.35
CA LEU A 28 18.74 -1.20 11.02
C LEU A 28 18.88 0.05 10.13
N TYR A 29 19.65 -0.06 9.04
CA TYR A 29 19.97 1.08 8.14
C TYR A 29 20.53 2.32 8.88
N GLN A 30 21.45 2.09 9.83
CA GLN A 30 22.11 3.14 10.64
C GLN A 30 21.16 3.93 11.56
N GLY A 31 20.08 3.32 12.01
CA GLY A 31 19.15 3.93 12.94
C GLY A 31 18.18 2.90 13.51
N THR A 32 17.40 3.30 14.50
CA THR A 32 16.31 2.49 15.02
C THR A 32 15.12 2.58 14.07
N GLN A 33 14.63 1.44 13.61
CA GLN A 33 13.44 1.35 12.76
C GLN A 33 12.28 0.76 13.58
N SER A 34 11.15 1.45 13.54
CA SER A 34 9.87 0.93 14.03
C SER A 34 9.15 0.26 12.87
N VAL A 35 8.85 -1.01 13.00
CA VAL A 35 8.19 -1.80 11.96
C VAL A 35 6.87 -2.33 12.50
N SER A 36 5.79 -1.98 11.83
CA SER A 36 4.45 -2.52 12.06
C SER A 36 4.05 -3.38 10.86
N LEU A 37 3.53 -4.57 11.12
CA LEU A 37 3.11 -5.50 10.09
C LEU A 37 1.70 -6.00 10.42
N ILE A 38 0.82 -5.96 9.43
CA ILE A 38 -0.52 -6.54 9.49
C ILE A 38 -0.52 -7.73 8.54
N GLU A 39 -0.72 -8.92 9.06
CA GLU A 39 -0.88 -10.15 8.28
C GLU A 39 -2.35 -10.53 8.25
N ILE A 40 -2.84 -10.82 7.05
CA ILE A 40 -4.24 -11.19 6.82
C ILE A 40 -4.25 -12.56 6.14
N ASP A 41 -4.95 -13.50 6.76
CA ASP A 41 -5.24 -14.80 6.14
C ASP A 41 -6.43 -14.65 5.17
N PRO A 42 -6.24 -14.86 3.86
CA PRO A 42 -7.33 -14.75 2.89
C PRO A 42 -8.48 -15.75 3.13
N GLY A 43 -8.16 -16.90 3.75
CA GLY A 43 -9.15 -17.94 4.11
C GLY A 43 -10.02 -17.60 5.29
N ALA A 44 -9.69 -16.57 6.07
CA ALA A 44 -10.44 -16.22 7.28
C ALA A 44 -11.75 -15.44 7.02
N GLY A 45 -12.09 -15.16 5.77
CA GLY A 45 -13.31 -14.43 5.41
C GLY A 45 -13.24 -12.93 5.69
N LEU A 46 -12.06 -12.38 5.93
CA LEU A 46 -11.84 -10.94 6.12
C LEU A 46 -11.99 -10.19 4.80
N LYS A 47 -12.69 -9.06 4.84
CA LYS A 47 -12.87 -8.19 3.69
C LYS A 47 -11.78 -7.12 3.69
N VAL A 48 -11.07 -7.03 2.58
CA VAL A 48 -10.20 -5.87 2.31
C VAL A 48 -10.97 -4.87 1.47
N ASP A 49 -10.97 -3.62 1.89
CA ASP A 49 -11.69 -2.53 1.22
C ASP A 49 -10.85 -1.24 1.22
N ILE A 50 -11.27 -0.24 0.46
CA ILE A 50 -10.68 1.09 0.48
C ILE A 50 -11.71 2.09 0.98
N ALA A 51 -11.32 2.86 2.00
CA ALA A 51 -12.05 4.01 2.47
C ALA A 51 -11.47 5.28 1.83
N VAL A 52 -12.34 6.11 1.27
CA VAL A 52 -11.98 7.39 0.65
C VAL A 52 -12.55 8.50 1.53
N SER A 53 -11.71 9.42 1.97
CA SER A 53 -12.14 10.63 2.66
C SER A 53 -12.16 11.81 1.69
N GLY A 54 -13.20 12.64 1.76
CA GLY A 54 -13.26 13.90 1.01
C GLY A 54 -12.38 15.01 1.60
N GLU A 55 -11.75 14.76 2.72
CA GLU A 55 -10.87 15.68 3.44
C GLU A 55 -9.69 14.95 4.08
N MET A 56 -8.66 15.67 4.47
CA MET A 56 -7.53 15.10 5.18
C MET A 56 -7.95 14.68 6.59
N LYS A 57 -7.79 13.39 6.88
CA LYS A 57 -8.05 12.77 8.17
C LYS A 57 -6.95 11.79 8.54
N GLU A 58 -6.79 11.55 9.82
CA GLU A 58 -5.95 10.45 10.30
C GLU A 58 -6.50 9.09 9.83
N THR A 59 -5.60 8.18 9.47
CA THR A 59 -5.97 6.82 9.02
C THR A 59 -6.81 6.09 10.06
N SER A 60 -6.50 6.25 11.35
CA SER A 60 -7.24 5.68 12.47
C SER A 60 -8.69 6.15 12.51
N ARG A 61 -8.92 7.45 12.24
CA ARG A 61 -10.27 8.03 12.21
C ARG A 61 -11.08 7.51 11.03
N ILE A 62 -10.46 7.48 9.84
CA ILE A 62 -11.11 6.91 8.64
C ILE A 62 -11.46 5.44 8.89
N ALA A 63 -10.54 4.66 9.46
CA ALA A 63 -10.79 3.26 9.79
C ALA A 63 -12.00 3.10 10.73
N SER A 64 -12.07 3.90 11.79
CA SER A 64 -13.18 3.88 12.75
C SER A 64 -14.52 4.22 12.11
N GLU A 65 -14.57 5.27 11.28
CA GLU A 65 -15.77 5.69 10.54
C GLU A 65 -16.29 4.58 9.61
N HIS A 66 -15.39 3.77 9.05
CA HIS A 66 -15.72 2.63 8.18
C HIS A 66 -15.74 1.28 8.89
N ARG A 67 -15.71 1.24 10.22
CA ARG A 67 -15.70 0.02 11.04
C ARG A 67 -14.55 -0.93 10.68
N GLY A 68 -13.41 -0.35 10.27
CA GLY A 68 -12.21 -1.12 9.97
C GLY A 68 -11.54 -1.65 11.25
N ILE A 69 -11.15 -2.91 11.24
CA ILE A 69 -10.43 -3.55 12.36
C ILE A 69 -8.97 -3.16 12.34
N ALA A 70 -8.41 -3.03 11.14
CA ALA A 70 -7.06 -2.57 10.91
C ALA A 70 -7.01 -1.73 9.63
N ALA A 71 -6.10 -0.79 9.56
CA ALA A 71 -5.92 0.05 8.38
C ALA A 71 -4.49 0.52 8.22
N ILE A 72 -4.11 0.79 6.98
CA ILE A 72 -2.91 1.53 6.63
C ILE A 72 -3.29 2.66 5.67
N ASN A 73 -2.47 3.70 5.59
CA ASN A 73 -2.63 4.72 4.57
C ASN A 73 -2.43 4.12 3.17
N GLY A 74 -3.19 4.62 2.21
CA GLY A 74 -3.18 4.14 0.84
C GLY A 74 -2.03 4.70 0.00
N SER A 75 -2.37 5.48 -1.02
CA SER A 75 -1.41 6.02 -1.96
C SER A 75 -0.98 7.46 -1.61
N TYR A 76 -0.34 8.14 -2.55
CA TYR A 76 0.08 9.53 -2.43
C TYR A 76 -1.11 10.48 -2.62
N PHE A 77 -1.07 11.61 -1.95
CA PHE A 77 -2.16 12.59 -1.96
C PHE A 77 -1.63 14.03 -1.99
N ASP A 78 -2.46 14.94 -2.46
CA ASP A 78 -2.18 16.37 -2.43
C ASP A 78 -2.37 16.91 -1.00
N MET A 79 -1.30 17.45 -0.42
CA MET A 79 -1.31 17.98 0.95
C MET A 79 -2.23 19.20 1.13
N LYS A 80 -2.61 19.88 0.06
CA LYS A 80 -3.49 21.05 0.12
C LYS A 80 -4.96 20.69 -0.07
N ARG A 81 -5.22 19.73 -0.97
CA ARG A 81 -6.58 19.34 -1.36
C ARG A 81 -7.07 18.08 -0.65
N GLY A 82 -6.15 17.22 -0.17
CA GLY A 82 -6.47 15.96 0.48
C GLY A 82 -6.87 14.83 -0.48
N ASN A 83 -7.03 15.08 -1.77
CA ASN A 83 -7.37 14.06 -2.76
C ASN A 83 -6.16 13.22 -3.18
N SER A 84 -6.40 12.03 -3.71
CA SER A 84 -5.35 11.20 -4.28
C SER A 84 -4.69 11.89 -5.48
N VAL A 85 -3.38 11.73 -5.63
CA VAL A 85 -2.64 12.12 -6.84
C VAL A 85 -2.28 10.90 -7.70
N CYS A 86 -2.85 9.75 -7.36
CA CYS A 86 -2.70 8.47 -8.05
C CYS A 86 -4.06 7.95 -8.47
N PHE A 87 -4.08 7.12 -9.50
CA PHE A 87 -5.31 6.50 -9.97
C PHE A 87 -5.98 5.72 -8.84
N LEU A 88 -7.22 6.06 -8.62
CA LEU A 88 -8.09 5.40 -7.66
C LEU A 88 -9.43 5.10 -8.33
N LYS A 89 -9.79 3.83 -8.36
CA LYS A 89 -11.09 3.35 -8.83
C LYS A 89 -11.75 2.53 -7.73
N VAL A 90 -12.98 2.84 -7.42
CA VAL A 90 -13.81 2.10 -6.45
C VAL A 90 -15.08 1.64 -7.15
N GLY A 91 -15.30 0.33 -7.18
CA GLY A 91 -16.38 -0.24 -7.98
C GLY A 91 -16.22 0.08 -9.47
N ASN A 92 -17.21 0.75 -10.05
CA ASN A 92 -17.18 1.18 -11.46
C ASN A 92 -16.79 2.66 -11.62
N GLN A 93 -16.51 3.37 -10.53
CA GLN A 93 -16.20 4.80 -10.56
C GLN A 93 -14.71 5.07 -10.43
N VAL A 94 -14.14 5.83 -11.36
CA VAL A 94 -12.81 6.42 -11.23
C VAL A 94 -12.95 7.66 -10.34
N VAL A 95 -12.28 7.64 -9.20
CA VAL A 95 -12.28 8.73 -8.21
C VAL A 95 -11.21 9.76 -8.54
N ASP A 96 -9.99 9.29 -8.82
CA ASP A 96 -8.84 10.13 -9.16
C ASP A 96 -7.97 9.47 -10.24
N THR A 97 -7.16 10.27 -10.91
CA THR A 97 -6.20 9.83 -11.91
C THR A 97 -4.78 10.19 -11.51
N THR A 98 -3.79 9.43 -12.00
CA THR A 98 -2.39 9.70 -11.67
C THR A 98 -1.90 10.99 -12.32
N THR A 99 -1.37 11.91 -11.51
CA THR A 99 -0.76 13.15 -12.02
C THR A 99 0.51 12.85 -12.81
N LEU A 100 0.89 13.76 -13.71
CA LEU A 100 2.09 13.61 -14.55
C LEU A 100 3.38 13.50 -13.73
N SER A 101 3.46 14.26 -12.64
CA SER A 101 4.61 14.22 -11.72
C SER A 101 4.73 12.86 -11.06
N GLU A 102 3.64 12.31 -10.56
CA GLU A 102 3.63 11.00 -9.87
C GLU A 102 3.95 9.85 -10.83
N CYS A 103 3.44 9.88 -12.07
CA CYS A 103 3.80 8.92 -13.10
C CYS A 103 5.30 8.86 -13.38
N LYS A 104 5.98 10.02 -13.35
CA LYS A 104 7.43 10.12 -13.62
C LYS A 104 8.28 9.80 -12.39
N LEU A 105 7.71 9.97 -11.18
CA LEU A 105 8.49 9.88 -9.95
C LEU A 105 8.50 8.48 -9.35
N ARG A 106 7.35 7.79 -9.31
CA ARG A 106 7.25 6.61 -8.46
C ARG A 106 6.06 5.68 -8.70
N VAL A 107 5.05 6.06 -9.46
CA VAL A 107 3.86 5.21 -9.64
C VAL A 107 4.12 4.18 -10.73
N THR A 108 4.58 3.00 -10.32
CA THR A 108 4.91 1.88 -11.22
C THR A 108 4.13 0.60 -10.90
N GLY A 109 3.27 0.64 -9.89
CA GLY A 109 2.43 -0.49 -9.49
C GLY A 109 1.02 -0.07 -9.14
N ALA A 110 0.14 -1.04 -9.05
CA ALA A 110 -1.19 -0.86 -8.50
C ALA A 110 -1.63 -2.09 -7.70
N MET A 111 -2.44 -1.85 -6.68
CA MET A 111 -3.16 -2.88 -5.96
C MET A 111 -4.56 -3.01 -6.58
N HIS A 112 -4.91 -4.20 -7.04
CA HIS A 112 -6.25 -4.55 -7.50
C HIS A 112 -6.91 -5.49 -6.51
N VAL A 113 -8.07 -5.12 -6.00
CA VAL A 113 -8.88 -5.94 -5.09
C VAL A 113 -10.19 -6.30 -5.80
N HIS A 114 -10.41 -7.59 -6.03
CA HIS A 114 -11.63 -8.11 -6.63
C HIS A 114 -12.06 -9.38 -5.93
N LYS A 115 -13.31 -9.45 -5.49
CA LYS A 115 -13.90 -10.62 -4.78
C LYS A 115 -13.01 -11.14 -3.63
N GLY A 116 -12.46 -10.22 -2.83
CA GLY A 116 -11.60 -10.55 -1.70
C GLY A 116 -10.16 -10.96 -2.07
N LYS A 117 -9.83 -11.05 -3.36
CA LYS A 117 -8.47 -11.35 -3.81
C LYS A 117 -7.71 -10.07 -4.10
N ILE A 118 -6.48 -10.00 -3.60
CA ILE A 118 -5.55 -8.89 -3.83
C ILE A 118 -4.52 -9.33 -4.85
N LYS A 119 -4.30 -8.50 -5.87
CA LYS A 119 -3.21 -8.64 -6.84
C LYS A 119 -2.40 -7.36 -6.89
N LEU A 120 -1.08 -7.49 -6.91
CA LEU A 120 -0.17 -6.39 -7.22
C LEU A 120 0.23 -6.50 -8.68
N ILE A 121 -0.04 -5.46 -9.44
CA ILE A 121 0.15 -5.43 -10.89
C ILE A 121 1.07 -4.28 -11.29
N PRO A 122 1.85 -4.41 -12.37
CA PRO A 122 2.54 -3.27 -12.97
C PRO A 122 1.54 -2.19 -13.37
N TRP A 123 1.96 -0.93 -13.21
CA TRP A 123 1.16 0.22 -13.55
C TRP A 123 1.98 1.25 -14.33
N SER A 124 1.35 1.91 -15.26
CA SER A 124 1.94 3.00 -16.04
C SER A 124 0.85 3.92 -16.55
N ARG A 125 1.24 5.09 -17.02
CA ARG A 125 0.30 6.02 -17.64
C ARG A 125 -0.41 5.42 -18.86
N GLN A 126 0.28 4.57 -19.62
CA GLN A 126 -0.32 3.91 -20.77
C GLN A 126 -1.38 2.90 -20.32
N ILE A 127 -1.04 2.06 -19.34
CA ILE A 127 -2.00 1.11 -18.76
C ILE A 127 -3.21 1.85 -18.20
N GLU A 128 -3.01 2.97 -17.48
CA GLU A 128 -4.09 3.76 -16.91
C GLU A 128 -5.05 4.30 -17.97
N LYS A 129 -4.53 4.83 -19.08
CA LYS A 129 -5.35 5.35 -20.19
C LYS A 129 -6.17 4.26 -20.89
N GLU A 130 -5.61 3.07 -21.00
CA GLU A 130 -6.21 1.92 -21.67
C GLU A 130 -7.07 1.07 -20.72
N TYR A 131 -7.07 1.42 -19.43
CA TYR A 131 -7.75 0.63 -18.40
C TYR A 131 -9.26 0.67 -18.58
N LYS A 132 -9.81 -0.38 -19.13
CA LYS A 132 -11.27 -0.54 -19.40
C LYS A 132 -12.05 -1.11 -18.21
N GLY A 133 -11.39 -1.25 -17.09
CA GLY A 133 -12.04 -1.49 -15.81
C GLY A 133 -12.54 -2.91 -15.58
N GLU A 134 -11.75 -3.75 -14.95
CA GLU A 134 -12.31 -4.85 -14.17
C GLU A 134 -13.11 -4.27 -13.00
N THR A 135 -14.18 -4.96 -12.59
CA THR A 135 -14.93 -4.63 -11.38
C THR A 135 -14.01 -4.77 -10.16
N GLY A 136 -14.20 -3.92 -9.17
CA GLY A 136 -13.41 -3.96 -7.94
C GLY A 136 -12.72 -2.64 -7.62
N ILE A 137 -11.67 -2.70 -6.84
CA ILE A 137 -10.90 -1.54 -6.42
C ILE A 137 -9.54 -1.59 -7.08
N VAL A 138 -9.11 -0.46 -7.64
CA VAL A 138 -7.74 -0.27 -8.14
C VAL A 138 -7.14 0.96 -7.51
N LEU A 139 -6.02 0.77 -6.84
CA LEU A 139 -5.24 1.84 -6.23
C LEU A 139 -3.83 1.82 -6.81
N ALA A 140 -3.52 2.78 -7.66
CA ALA A 140 -2.16 2.96 -8.17
C ALA A 140 -1.25 3.55 -7.10
N SER A 141 -0.03 3.06 -7.06
CA SER A 141 1.00 3.51 -6.12
C SER A 141 2.38 3.05 -6.61
N GLY A 142 3.38 3.10 -5.75
CA GLY A 142 4.67 2.55 -6.11
C GLY A 142 5.82 3.04 -5.24
N PRO A 143 7.02 2.62 -5.60
CA PRO A 143 7.32 1.74 -6.74
C PRO A 143 6.86 0.29 -6.49
N LEU A 144 6.55 -0.44 -7.58
CA LEU A 144 6.45 -1.90 -7.52
C LEU A 144 7.83 -2.46 -7.24
N MET A 145 8.02 -3.03 -6.06
CA MET A 145 9.33 -3.43 -5.57
C MET A 145 9.69 -4.85 -5.97
N LEU A 146 8.72 -5.75 -5.89
CA LEU A 146 8.88 -7.17 -6.18
C LEU A 146 7.75 -7.65 -7.10
N LYS A 147 8.08 -8.50 -8.04
CA LYS A 147 7.14 -9.23 -8.89
C LYS A 147 7.64 -10.65 -9.07
N ASP A 148 6.79 -11.62 -8.79
CA ASP A 148 7.11 -13.06 -8.91
C ASP A 148 8.42 -13.47 -8.18
N GLY A 149 8.68 -12.83 -7.03
CA GLY A 149 9.88 -13.06 -6.22
C GLY A 149 11.15 -12.37 -6.72
N GLN A 150 11.07 -11.61 -7.81
CA GLN A 150 12.21 -10.86 -8.37
C GLN A 150 12.10 -9.37 -8.07
N ILE A 151 13.25 -8.74 -7.85
CA ILE A 151 13.34 -7.29 -7.64
C ILE A 151 13.05 -6.59 -8.97
N CYS A 152 12.10 -5.65 -8.96
CA CYS A 152 11.78 -4.82 -10.10
C CYS A 152 12.84 -3.73 -10.31
N ASP A 153 12.94 -3.23 -11.54
CA ASP A 153 13.77 -2.06 -11.86
C ASP A 153 13.11 -0.77 -11.37
N TRP A 154 13.87 0.04 -10.63
CA TRP A 154 13.44 1.34 -10.09
C TRP A 154 14.19 2.52 -10.70
N ASN A 155 14.96 2.30 -11.76
CA ASN A 155 15.76 3.36 -12.41
C ASN A 155 14.89 4.52 -12.94
N SER A 156 13.63 4.24 -13.25
CA SER A 156 12.65 5.25 -13.64
C SER A 156 12.12 6.10 -12.47
N CYS A 157 12.37 5.68 -11.23
CA CYS A 157 11.90 6.40 -10.05
C CYS A 157 12.85 7.56 -9.70
N GLY A 158 12.30 8.63 -9.14
CA GLY A 158 13.10 9.79 -8.72
C GLY A 158 14.18 9.41 -7.70
N THR A 159 15.44 9.77 -7.98
CA THR A 159 16.59 9.41 -7.15
C THR A 159 16.42 9.86 -5.69
N ASN A 160 15.92 11.07 -5.47
CA ASN A 160 15.66 11.58 -4.12
C ASN A 160 14.62 10.74 -3.40
N PHE A 161 13.56 10.32 -4.09
CA PHE A 161 12.54 9.48 -3.50
C PHE A 161 13.10 8.13 -3.03
N ILE A 162 13.97 7.50 -3.83
CA ILE A 162 14.57 6.20 -3.50
C ILE A 162 15.57 6.33 -2.35
N ARG A 163 16.40 7.37 -2.34
CA ARG A 163 17.52 7.52 -1.39
C ARG A 163 17.15 8.17 -0.07
N THR A 164 16.11 9.00 -0.05
CA THR A 164 15.72 9.71 1.18
C THR A 164 14.97 8.78 2.13
N LYS A 165 15.39 8.79 3.39
CA LYS A 165 14.74 8.03 4.46
C LYS A 165 13.46 8.75 4.86
N HIS A 166 12.33 8.06 4.73
CA HIS A 166 11.01 8.50 5.17
C HIS A 166 10.24 7.33 5.76
N PRO A 167 9.26 7.55 6.62
CA PRO A 167 8.25 6.55 6.94
C PRO A 167 7.61 6.02 5.65
N ARG A 168 7.42 4.72 5.55
CA ARG A 168 6.90 4.06 4.36
C ARG A 168 5.81 3.07 4.75
N SER A 169 4.78 3.01 3.92
CA SER A 169 3.80 1.93 3.95
C SER A 169 3.97 1.08 2.70
N ALA A 170 3.77 -0.21 2.84
CA ALA A 170 3.88 -1.15 1.74
C ALA A 170 2.81 -2.24 1.87
N VAL A 171 2.42 -2.82 0.74
CA VAL A 171 1.54 -3.98 0.67
C VAL A 171 2.29 -5.08 -0.06
N ALA A 172 2.16 -6.30 0.43
CA ALA A 172 2.73 -7.48 -0.19
C ALA A 172 1.71 -8.62 -0.18
N THR A 173 1.84 -9.53 -1.14
CA THR A 173 1.15 -10.83 -1.15
C THR A 173 2.19 -11.92 -1.14
N THR A 174 1.96 -12.97 -0.37
CA THR A 174 2.77 -14.18 -0.40
C THR A 174 2.22 -15.15 -1.45
N LYS A 175 3.07 -16.02 -1.94
CA LYS A 175 2.61 -17.24 -2.64
C LYS A 175 2.16 -18.21 -1.56
N GLU A 176 0.93 -18.70 -1.65
CA GLU A 176 0.48 -19.86 -0.91
C GLU A 176 1.05 -21.14 -1.56
#